data_d2692f343d05f0bcab590b9708c64eb6
#
_entry.id   d2692f343d05f0bcab590b9708c64eb6
#
_cell.length_a   1.000
_cell.length_b   1.000
_cell.length_c   1.000
_cell.angle_alpha   90.00
_cell.angle_beta   90.00
_cell.angle_gamma   90.00
#
_symmetry.space_group_name_H-M   'P 1'
#
loop_
_entity.id
_entity.type
_entity.pdbx_description
1 polymer ?
#
loop_
_entity_poly.entity_id
_entity_poly.type
_entity_poly.pdbx_seq_one_letter_code
_entity_poly.pdbx_strand_id
1 'polypeptide(L)'
;MKEIDSNKKAWAKIAKDHYHAFYPRLQAGTYRLNPYIERELGNLLGKKIIHLQCNTGADTIVLARKGARVTGVDLVPENIVYARKMAAELGETNVSFLESDIMTLSQIHHEKYDLVFTSEGVLGWLPDLNVWAKTVRRLVQDEGFLYVFDSHPFFLAMDESKLAKQIYEIKYPYFGAEPDIDDTIGGYATKVKDGVQAYFWMHTVGDIINALASF
;
A
#
# COMPACT_ATOMS: atom_id res chain seq x y z
N MET A 1 11.54 13.32 6.15
CA MET A 1 10.60 14.46 6.35
C MET A 1 9.81 14.17 7.62
N LYS A 2 9.45 15.21 8.38
CA LYS A 2 8.72 15.07 9.66
C LYS A 2 7.40 14.32 9.51
N GLU A 3 6.69 14.55 8.40
CA GLU A 3 5.41 13.94 8.07
C GLU A 3 5.54 12.42 7.85
N ILE A 4 6.55 12.00 7.11
CA ILE A 4 6.84 10.57 6.86
C ILE A 4 7.20 9.87 8.17
N ASP A 5 8.01 10.51 9.04
CA ASP A 5 8.36 9.94 10.34
C ASP A 5 7.13 9.83 11.26
N SER A 6 6.19 10.77 11.15
CA SER A 6 4.92 10.72 11.88
C SER A 6 4.04 9.58 11.35
N ASN A 7 3.88 9.45 10.04
CA ASN A 7 3.14 8.35 9.42
C ASN A 7 3.75 6.98 9.78
N LYS A 8 5.09 6.87 9.76
CA LYS A 8 5.79 5.65 10.22
C LYS A 8 5.37 5.28 11.66
N LYS A 9 5.36 6.24 12.58
CA LYS A 9 4.94 6.02 13.98
C LYS A 9 3.46 5.67 14.11
N ALA A 10 2.59 6.30 13.32
CA ALA A 10 1.17 6.03 13.32
C ALA A 10 0.89 4.58 12.88
N TRP A 11 1.45 4.15 11.76
CA TRP A 11 1.29 2.80 11.23
C TRP A 11 1.92 1.73 12.12
N ALA A 12 3.04 2.02 12.79
CA ALA A 12 3.66 1.12 13.76
C ALA A 12 2.72 0.72 14.91
N LYS A 13 1.87 1.65 15.38
CA LYS A 13 0.91 1.38 16.46
C LYS A 13 -0.14 0.32 16.12
N ILE A 14 -0.45 0.13 14.85
CA ILE A 14 -1.51 -0.80 14.41
C ILE A 14 -0.97 -2.06 13.73
N ALA A 15 0.33 -2.17 13.51
CA ALA A 15 0.96 -3.32 12.84
C ALA A 15 0.61 -4.66 13.51
N LYS A 16 0.64 -4.73 14.85
CA LYS A 16 0.28 -5.92 15.61
C LYS A 16 -1.18 -6.32 15.39
N ASP A 17 -2.07 -5.34 15.35
CA ASP A 17 -3.51 -5.60 15.19
C ASP A 17 -3.80 -6.10 13.78
N HIS A 18 -3.12 -5.57 12.76
CA HIS A 18 -3.18 -6.05 11.38
C HIS A 18 -2.71 -7.51 11.28
N TYR A 19 -1.60 -7.88 11.93
CA TYR A 19 -1.16 -9.26 12.00
C TYR A 19 -2.27 -10.16 12.60
N HIS A 20 -2.87 -9.78 13.72
CA HIS A 20 -3.93 -10.56 14.35
C HIS A 20 -5.22 -10.62 13.52
N ALA A 21 -5.51 -9.61 12.72
CA ALA A 21 -6.67 -9.62 11.83
C ALA A 21 -6.45 -10.49 10.59
N PHE A 22 -5.24 -10.52 10.02
CA PHE A 22 -4.99 -11.18 8.75
C PHE A 22 -4.44 -12.59 8.88
N TYR A 23 -3.57 -12.86 9.87
CA TYR A 23 -2.93 -14.17 10.03
C TYR A 23 -3.93 -15.34 10.12
N PRO A 24 -4.97 -15.31 10.98
CA PRO A 24 -5.92 -16.42 11.07
C PRO A 24 -6.66 -16.69 9.75
N ARG A 25 -6.95 -15.65 8.99
CA ARG A 25 -7.63 -15.75 7.70
C ARG A 25 -6.70 -16.34 6.62
N LEU A 26 -5.42 -15.97 6.63
CA LEU A 26 -4.41 -16.56 5.75
C LEU A 26 -4.15 -18.01 6.10
N GLN A 27 -4.06 -18.35 7.39
CA GLN A 27 -3.89 -19.72 7.89
C GLN A 27 -5.07 -20.60 7.48
N ALA A 28 -6.28 -20.11 7.61
CA ALA A 28 -7.50 -20.83 7.20
C ALA A 28 -7.71 -20.85 5.67
N GLY A 29 -6.85 -20.17 4.89
CA GLY A 29 -7.02 -20.03 3.44
C GLY A 29 -8.27 -19.25 3.03
N THR A 30 -8.79 -18.37 3.89
CA THR A 30 -9.99 -17.56 3.63
C THR A 30 -9.68 -16.10 3.28
N TYR A 31 -8.44 -15.67 3.47
CA TYR A 31 -8.02 -14.33 3.02
C TYR A 31 -7.86 -14.32 1.49
N ARG A 32 -8.39 -13.32 0.84
CA ARG A 32 -8.34 -13.12 -0.62
C ARG A 32 -7.98 -11.68 -0.94
N LEU A 33 -7.39 -11.47 -2.10
CA LEU A 33 -7.31 -10.14 -2.69
C LEU A 33 -8.72 -9.63 -3.03
N ASN A 34 -8.83 -8.33 -3.24
CA ASN A 34 -10.05 -7.74 -3.77
C ASN A 34 -10.45 -8.47 -5.09
N PRO A 35 -11.72 -8.82 -5.30
CA PRO A 35 -12.16 -9.54 -6.50
C PRO A 35 -11.81 -8.86 -7.82
N TYR A 36 -11.74 -7.53 -7.85
CA TYR A 36 -11.28 -6.79 -9.02
C TYR A 36 -9.80 -7.06 -9.31
N ILE A 37 -8.96 -6.97 -8.27
CA ILE A 37 -7.52 -7.28 -8.37
C ILE A 37 -7.32 -8.71 -8.87
N GLU A 38 -8.02 -9.68 -8.29
CA GLU A 38 -7.90 -11.09 -8.69
C GLU A 38 -8.24 -11.33 -10.16
N ARG A 39 -9.29 -10.67 -10.65
CA ARG A 39 -9.73 -10.78 -12.06
C ARG A 39 -8.74 -10.14 -13.02
N GLU A 40 -8.18 -8.98 -12.65
CA GLU A 40 -7.38 -8.15 -13.55
C GLU A 40 -5.92 -8.60 -13.65
N LEU A 41 -5.35 -9.10 -12.57
CA LEU A 41 -3.94 -9.56 -12.56
C LEU A 41 -3.72 -10.83 -13.39
N GLY A 42 -4.73 -11.67 -13.60
CA GLY A 42 -4.62 -12.89 -14.40
C GLY A 42 -3.63 -13.91 -13.81
N ASN A 43 -2.83 -14.53 -14.68
CA ASN A 43 -1.87 -15.58 -14.30
C ASN A 43 -0.56 -14.98 -13.76
N LEU A 44 -0.24 -15.28 -12.52
CA LEU A 44 0.97 -14.80 -11.83
C LEU A 44 2.07 -15.88 -11.71
N LEU A 45 1.85 -17.08 -12.25
CA LEU A 45 2.80 -18.18 -12.13
C LEU A 45 4.19 -17.80 -12.70
N GLY A 46 5.21 -17.90 -11.85
CA GLY A 46 6.59 -17.58 -12.19
C GLY A 46 6.93 -16.09 -12.29
N LYS A 47 5.96 -15.20 -12.18
CA LYS A 47 6.16 -13.76 -12.23
C LYS A 47 6.97 -13.27 -11.04
N LYS A 48 7.85 -12.31 -11.29
CA LYS A 48 8.59 -11.57 -10.26
C LYS A 48 7.85 -10.27 -9.95
N ILE A 49 7.37 -10.14 -8.73
CA ILE A 49 6.50 -9.02 -8.30
C ILE A 49 7.17 -8.25 -7.16
N ILE A 50 7.09 -6.93 -7.21
CA ILE A 50 7.35 -6.08 -6.05
C ILE A 50 6.03 -5.45 -5.60
N HIS A 51 5.70 -5.62 -4.31
CA HIS A 51 4.53 -5.04 -3.67
C HIS A 51 4.97 -3.85 -2.82
N LEU A 52 4.68 -2.64 -3.28
CA LEU A 52 5.01 -1.40 -2.62
C LEU A 52 3.98 -1.09 -1.53
N GLN A 53 4.44 -0.61 -0.36
CA GLN A 53 3.61 -0.29 0.81
C GLN A 53 2.79 -1.51 1.27
N CYS A 54 3.49 -2.65 1.43
CA CYS A 54 2.87 -3.95 1.61
C CYS A 54 2.24 -4.18 3.00
N ASN A 55 2.32 -3.22 3.91
CA ASN A 55 1.84 -3.35 5.29
C ASN A 55 2.43 -4.62 5.96
N THR A 56 1.64 -5.41 6.66
CA THR A 56 2.05 -6.69 7.26
C THR A 56 2.10 -7.85 6.27
N GLY A 57 2.03 -7.59 4.95
CA GLY A 57 2.33 -8.54 3.89
C GLY A 57 1.23 -9.55 3.57
N ALA A 58 -0.02 -9.32 3.97
CA ALA A 58 -1.11 -10.28 3.71
C ALA A 58 -1.35 -10.48 2.22
N ASP A 59 -1.48 -9.41 1.43
CA ASP A 59 -1.64 -9.49 -0.02
C ASP A 59 -0.37 -10.02 -0.71
N THR A 60 0.82 -9.66 -0.19
CA THR A 60 2.09 -10.21 -0.67
C THR A 60 2.11 -11.74 -0.62
N ILE A 61 1.63 -12.32 0.48
CA ILE A 61 1.52 -13.77 0.67
C ILE A 61 0.50 -14.36 -0.33
N VAL A 62 -0.65 -13.72 -0.54
CA VAL A 62 -1.64 -14.23 -1.51
C VAL A 62 -1.09 -14.21 -2.93
N LEU A 63 -0.37 -13.15 -3.33
CA LEU A 63 0.30 -13.07 -4.64
C LEU A 63 1.31 -14.24 -4.81
N ALA A 64 2.08 -14.55 -3.76
CA ALA A 64 3.00 -15.68 -3.79
C ALA A 64 2.30 -17.04 -3.90
N ARG A 65 1.18 -17.23 -3.19
CA ARG A 65 0.32 -18.44 -3.30
C ARG A 65 -0.26 -18.64 -4.69
N LYS A 66 -0.34 -17.58 -5.50
CA LYS A 66 -0.70 -17.66 -6.93
C LYS A 66 0.48 -18.02 -7.84
N GLY A 67 1.63 -18.38 -7.25
CA GLY A 67 2.82 -18.86 -7.96
C GLY A 67 3.85 -17.80 -8.31
N ALA A 68 3.69 -16.57 -7.86
CA ALA A 68 4.67 -15.50 -8.04
C ALA A 68 5.84 -15.61 -7.04
N ARG A 69 6.96 -14.96 -7.36
CA ARG A 69 8.02 -14.60 -6.40
C ARG A 69 7.85 -13.14 -6.04
N VAL A 70 7.57 -12.86 -4.77
CA VAL A 70 7.12 -11.52 -4.36
C VAL A 70 8.07 -10.90 -3.35
N THR A 71 8.48 -9.66 -3.61
CA THR A 71 9.19 -8.81 -2.65
C THR A 71 8.20 -7.76 -2.12
N GLY A 72 7.84 -7.83 -0.84
CA GLY A 72 7.06 -6.80 -0.16
C GLY A 72 7.96 -5.70 0.40
N VAL A 73 7.59 -4.46 0.22
CA VAL A 73 8.33 -3.30 0.74
C VAL A 73 7.40 -2.44 1.58
N ASP A 74 7.85 -2.09 2.78
CA ASP A 74 7.13 -1.17 3.66
C ASP A 74 8.12 -0.29 4.45
N LEU A 75 7.68 0.93 4.75
CA LEU A 75 8.46 1.91 5.53
C LEU A 75 8.57 1.51 7.01
N VAL A 76 7.57 0.82 7.54
CA VAL A 76 7.36 0.57 8.96
C VAL A 76 8.05 -0.72 9.39
N PRO A 77 9.07 -0.68 10.26
CA PRO A 77 9.79 -1.88 10.71
C PRO A 77 8.86 -2.92 11.34
N GLU A 78 7.87 -2.49 12.12
CA GLU A 78 6.91 -3.37 12.77
C GLU A 78 6.07 -4.14 11.74
N ASN A 79 5.65 -3.49 10.65
CA ASN A 79 4.96 -4.16 9.56
C ASN A 79 5.84 -5.27 8.95
N ILE A 80 7.11 -4.97 8.68
CA ILE A 80 8.07 -5.93 8.13
C ILE A 80 8.37 -7.09 9.10
N VAL A 81 8.48 -6.81 10.39
CA VAL A 81 8.62 -7.86 11.40
C VAL A 81 7.43 -8.81 11.38
N TYR A 82 6.20 -8.28 11.36
CA TYR A 82 5.00 -9.11 11.31
C TYR A 82 4.82 -9.80 9.95
N ALA A 83 5.19 -9.16 8.85
CA ALA A 83 5.16 -9.79 7.52
C ALA A 83 6.09 -11.01 7.45
N ARG A 84 7.33 -10.87 7.91
CA ARG A 84 8.29 -11.98 7.99
C ARG A 84 7.83 -13.09 8.93
N LYS A 85 7.29 -12.73 10.10
CA LYS A 85 6.71 -13.67 11.04
C LYS A 85 5.57 -14.47 10.41
N MET A 86 4.63 -13.79 9.77
CA MET A 86 3.47 -14.39 9.11
C MET A 86 3.89 -15.36 8.01
N ALA A 87 4.83 -14.96 7.16
CA ALA A 87 5.38 -15.82 6.10
C ALA A 87 6.05 -17.07 6.67
N ALA A 88 6.88 -16.94 7.71
CA ALA A 88 7.57 -18.05 8.35
C ALA A 88 6.58 -19.04 9.00
N GLU A 89 5.58 -18.56 9.72
CA GLU A 89 4.57 -19.39 10.38
C GLU A 89 3.65 -20.11 9.38
N LEU A 90 3.45 -19.55 8.18
CA LEU A 90 2.66 -20.15 7.11
C LEU A 90 3.52 -21.01 6.15
N GLY A 91 4.85 -21.05 6.32
CA GLY A 91 5.75 -21.82 5.47
C GLY A 91 5.90 -21.23 4.05
N GLU A 92 5.67 -19.93 3.89
CA GLU A 92 5.76 -19.25 2.58
C GLU A 92 7.23 -18.96 2.24
N THR A 93 7.73 -19.58 1.18
CA THR A 93 9.15 -19.47 0.76
C THR A 93 9.36 -18.56 -0.46
N ASN A 94 8.29 -18.23 -1.18
CA ASN A 94 8.33 -17.38 -2.38
C ASN A 94 8.13 -15.89 -2.08
N VAL A 95 8.30 -15.48 -0.82
CA VAL A 95 8.18 -14.09 -0.39
C VAL A 95 9.47 -13.62 0.28
N SER A 96 9.79 -12.36 0.07
CA SER A 96 10.81 -11.64 0.82
C SER A 96 10.26 -10.27 1.24
N PHE A 97 10.81 -9.70 2.30
CA PHE A 97 10.33 -8.40 2.81
C PHE A 97 11.50 -7.47 3.07
N LEU A 98 11.38 -6.24 2.58
CA LEU A 98 12.36 -5.18 2.68
C LEU A 98 11.76 -3.99 3.44
N GLU A 99 12.43 -3.57 4.52
CA GLU A 99 12.13 -2.29 5.16
C GLU A 99 12.78 -1.18 4.34
N SER A 100 11.98 -0.31 3.76
CA SER A 100 12.47 0.84 3.00
C SER A 100 11.38 1.89 2.81
N ASP A 101 11.81 3.16 2.80
CA ASP A 101 11.00 4.25 2.27
C ASP A 101 10.97 4.16 0.74
N ILE A 102 9.77 4.12 0.15
CA ILE A 102 9.56 4.06 -1.29
C ILE A 102 10.13 5.29 -2.00
N MET A 103 10.16 6.44 -1.33
CA MET A 103 10.72 7.67 -1.87
C MET A 103 12.24 7.57 -2.13
N THR A 104 12.93 6.66 -1.42
CA THR A 104 14.38 6.43 -1.57
C THR A 104 14.72 5.04 -2.08
N LEU A 105 13.74 4.15 -2.21
CA LEU A 105 13.94 2.74 -2.56
C LEU A 105 14.80 2.55 -3.81
N SER A 106 14.59 3.34 -4.86
CA SER A 106 15.32 3.24 -6.11
C SER A 106 16.81 3.59 -6.01
N GLN A 107 17.28 4.09 -4.88
CA GLN A 107 18.69 4.38 -4.62
C GLN A 107 19.45 3.14 -4.11
N ILE A 108 18.72 2.19 -3.50
CA ILE A 108 19.30 1.02 -2.82
C ILE A 108 18.83 -0.32 -3.41
N HIS A 109 17.76 -0.31 -4.20
CA HIS A 109 17.17 -1.50 -4.78
C HIS A 109 17.08 -1.36 -6.31
N HIS A 110 17.79 -2.23 -7.05
CA HIS A 110 17.99 -2.12 -8.50
C HIS A 110 17.41 -3.29 -9.29
N GLU A 111 16.76 -4.22 -8.61
CA GLU A 111 16.11 -5.35 -9.27
C GLU A 111 14.91 -4.88 -10.12
N LYS A 112 14.66 -5.63 -11.21
CA LYS A 112 13.54 -5.41 -12.12
C LYS A 112 12.46 -6.47 -11.91
N TYR A 113 11.22 -6.08 -12.17
CA TYR A 113 10.02 -6.84 -11.86
C TYR A 113 9.07 -6.89 -13.06
N ASP A 114 8.41 -8.04 -13.25
CA ASP A 114 7.31 -8.20 -14.22
C ASP A 114 6.11 -7.32 -13.83
N LEU A 115 5.93 -7.15 -12.52
CA LEU A 115 4.82 -6.39 -11.97
C LEU A 115 5.29 -5.58 -10.77
N VAL A 116 5.07 -4.27 -10.83
CA VAL A 116 5.06 -3.39 -9.66
C VAL A 116 3.61 -3.27 -9.21
N PHE A 117 3.34 -3.74 -8.01
CA PHE A 117 1.98 -3.82 -7.46
C PHE A 117 1.83 -2.88 -6.27
N THR A 118 0.73 -2.14 -6.21
CA THR A 118 0.36 -1.33 -5.06
C THR A 118 -1.17 -1.28 -4.92
N SER A 119 -1.69 -1.47 -3.72
CA SER A 119 -3.12 -1.52 -3.36
C SER A 119 -3.30 -1.24 -1.88
N GLU A 120 -4.30 -0.96 -1.58
CA GLU A 120 -5.56 -0.27 -1.35
C GLU A 120 -5.32 0.88 -0.37
N GLY A 121 -5.56 2.14 -0.78
CA GLY A 121 -5.42 3.31 0.09
C GLY A 121 -3.96 3.74 0.32
N VAL A 122 -3.11 3.69 -0.71
CA VAL A 122 -1.65 3.88 -0.56
C VAL A 122 -1.14 5.22 -1.07
N LEU A 123 -1.73 5.77 -2.15
CA LEU A 123 -1.18 6.96 -2.80
C LEU A 123 -1.23 8.21 -1.90
N GLY A 124 -2.27 8.34 -1.08
CA GLY A 124 -2.40 9.46 -0.17
C GLY A 124 -1.35 9.50 0.96
N TRP A 125 -0.59 8.44 1.17
CA TRP A 125 0.52 8.41 2.13
C TRP A 125 1.86 8.89 1.54
N LEU A 126 1.87 9.22 0.24
CA LEU A 126 3.05 9.65 -0.51
C LEU A 126 3.05 11.18 -0.68
N PRO A 127 4.08 11.89 -0.22
CA PRO A 127 4.13 13.35 -0.33
C PRO A 127 4.43 13.84 -1.75
N ASP A 128 5.05 13.01 -2.61
CA ASP A 128 5.48 13.39 -3.96
C ASP A 128 5.32 12.22 -4.93
N LEU A 129 4.30 12.29 -5.77
CA LEU A 129 4.03 11.26 -6.78
C LEU A 129 5.07 11.22 -7.90
N ASN A 130 5.81 12.30 -8.17
CA ASN A 130 6.86 12.27 -9.19
C ASN A 130 8.05 11.42 -8.72
N VAL A 131 8.42 11.51 -7.44
CA VAL A 131 9.47 10.66 -6.86
C VAL A 131 9.02 9.20 -6.83
N TRP A 132 7.76 8.94 -6.45
CA TRP A 132 7.17 7.61 -6.51
C TRP A 132 7.17 7.04 -7.94
N ALA A 133 6.71 7.79 -8.93
CA ALA A 133 6.66 7.35 -10.32
C ALA A 133 8.07 7.03 -10.87
N LYS A 134 9.10 7.85 -10.53
CA LYS A 134 10.50 7.53 -10.84
C LYS A 134 10.94 6.20 -10.25
N THR A 135 10.56 5.93 -9.01
CA THR A 135 10.86 4.65 -8.34
C THR A 135 10.17 3.51 -9.08
N VAL A 136 8.88 3.64 -9.39
CA VAL A 136 8.12 2.65 -10.18
C VAL A 136 8.80 2.38 -11.52
N ARG A 137 9.14 3.42 -12.29
CA ARG A 137 9.80 3.29 -13.60
C ARG A 137 11.15 2.57 -13.53
N ARG A 138 11.88 2.74 -12.45
CA ARG A 138 13.15 2.04 -12.23
C ARG A 138 12.96 0.57 -11.86
N LEU A 139 11.86 0.21 -11.21
CA LEU A 139 11.56 -1.14 -10.76
C LEU A 139 10.88 -2.00 -11.82
N VAL A 140 10.06 -1.40 -12.69
CA VAL A 140 9.37 -2.15 -13.73
C VAL A 140 10.36 -2.50 -14.86
N GLN A 141 10.33 -3.75 -15.35
CA GLN A 141 11.09 -4.17 -16.53
C GLN A 141 10.40 -3.72 -17.83
N ASP A 142 11.08 -3.85 -18.99
CA ASP A 142 10.59 -3.30 -20.25
C ASP A 142 9.23 -3.88 -20.68
N GLU A 143 9.00 -5.19 -20.49
CA GLU A 143 7.71 -5.86 -20.76
C GLU A 143 6.84 -5.99 -19.50
N GLY A 144 7.22 -5.30 -18.42
CA GLY A 144 6.48 -5.30 -17.16
C GLY A 144 5.42 -4.21 -17.13
N PHE A 145 4.64 -4.20 -16.06
CA PHE A 145 3.63 -3.18 -15.85
C PHE A 145 3.48 -2.79 -14.37
N LEU A 146 2.91 -1.62 -14.18
CA LEU A 146 2.43 -1.15 -12.87
C LEU A 146 0.94 -1.49 -12.74
N TYR A 147 0.57 -2.06 -11.60
CA TYR A 147 -0.82 -2.21 -11.20
C TYR A 147 -1.10 -1.36 -9.96
N VAL A 148 -2.07 -0.48 -10.06
CA VAL A 148 -2.54 0.36 -8.94
C VAL A 148 -4.02 0.10 -8.72
N PHE A 149 -4.39 -0.23 -7.50
CA PHE A 149 -5.79 -0.31 -7.08
C PHE A 149 -5.96 0.54 -5.83
N ASP A 150 -6.64 1.67 -5.96
CA ASP A 150 -6.78 2.64 -4.87
C ASP A 150 -8.16 3.31 -4.89
N SER A 151 -8.49 3.98 -3.81
CA SER A 151 -9.69 4.80 -3.72
C SER A 151 -9.65 5.94 -4.72
N HIS A 152 -10.76 6.16 -5.42
CA HIS A 152 -10.83 7.25 -6.37
C HIS A 152 -10.69 8.60 -5.63
N PRO A 153 -9.80 9.51 -6.04
CA PRO A 153 -9.53 10.77 -5.33
C PRO A 153 -10.77 11.62 -5.05
N PHE A 154 -11.73 11.64 -5.97
CA PHE A 154 -12.99 12.37 -5.76
C PHE A 154 -13.83 11.75 -4.62
N PHE A 155 -13.78 10.44 -4.41
CA PHE A 155 -14.44 9.79 -3.28
C PHE A 155 -13.80 10.22 -1.96
N LEU A 156 -12.46 10.34 -1.91
CA LEU A 156 -11.72 10.77 -0.73
C LEU A 156 -12.02 12.24 -0.34
N ALA A 157 -12.50 13.06 -1.28
CA ALA A 157 -12.89 14.43 -0.99
C ALA A 157 -14.25 14.53 -0.24
N MET A 158 -15.02 13.44 -0.17
CA MET A 158 -16.34 13.44 0.44
C MET A 158 -16.29 13.15 1.95
N ASP A 159 -17.33 13.60 2.67
CA ASP A 159 -17.53 13.21 4.07
C ASP A 159 -18.02 11.76 4.15
N GLU A 160 -17.13 10.85 4.54
CA GLU A 160 -17.43 9.41 4.62
C GLU A 160 -18.60 9.11 5.56
N SER A 161 -18.72 9.86 6.68
CA SER A 161 -19.82 9.68 7.65
C SER A 161 -21.19 10.03 7.08
N LYS A 162 -21.22 10.91 6.09
CA LYS A 162 -22.42 11.32 5.37
C LYS A 162 -22.70 10.41 4.18
N LEU A 163 -21.67 9.89 3.51
CA LEU A 163 -21.81 8.92 2.43
C LEU A 163 -22.58 7.67 2.87
N ALA A 164 -22.33 7.17 4.07
CA ALA A 164 -23.05 6.04 4.65
C ALA A 164 -24.58 6.31 4.78
N LYS A 165 -24.98 7.58 4.81
CA LYS A 165 -26.38 8.04 4.83
C LYS A 165 -26.89 8.48 3.45
N GLN A 166 -26.14 8.22 2.37
CA GLN A 166 -26.42 8.65 0.99
C GLN A 166 -26.49 10.20 0.85
N ILE A 167 -25.77 10.92 1.71
CA ILE A 167 -25.62 12.38 1.62
C ILE A 167 -24.24 12.67 1.01
N TYR A 168 -24.25 13.33 -0.14
CA TYR A 168 -23.04 13.66 -0.90
C TYR A 168 -22.59 15.08 -0.56
N GLU A 169 -21.56 15.18 0.28
CA GLU A 169 -20.99 16.46 0.72
C GLU A 169 -19.46 16.42 0.60
N ILE A 170 -18.90 17.45 -0.03
CA ILE A 170 -17.44 17.61 -0.10
C ILE A 170 -16.97 18.18 1.23
N LYS A 171 -16.06 17.49 1.89
CA LYS A 171 -15.46 17.87 3.17
C LYS A 171 -13.99 18.29 3.01
N TYR A 172 -13.26 17.60 2.14
CA TYR A 172 -11.86 17.84 1.92
C TYR A 172 -11.63 18.49 0.55
N PRO A 173 -10.63 19.38 0.40
CA PRO A 173 -10.34 19.99 -0.89
C PRO A 173 -9.81 18.92 -1.87
N TYR A 174 -10.46 18.79 -3.04
CA TYR A 174 -9.96 17.89 -4.10
C TYR A 174 -8.65 18.42 -4.71
N PHE A 175 -8.49 19.74 -4.79
CA PHE A 175 -7.26 20.40 -5.19
C PHE A 175 -6.59 20.97 -3.95
N GLY A 176 -5.45 20.42 -3.58
CA GLY A 176 -4.71 20.87 -2.40
C GLY A 176 -3.26 20.45 -2.46
N ALA A 177 -2.36 21.29 -1.97
CA ALA A 177 -0.95 20.98 -1.87
C ALA A 177 -0.57 20.52 -0.45
N GLU A 178 -1.35 20.93 0.55
CA GLU A 178 -1.08 20.60 1.95
C GLU A 178 -1.75 19.27 2.34
N PRO A 179 -1.10 18.45 3.16
CA PRO A 179 -1.69 17.22 3.66
C PRO A 179 -2.84 17.51 4.64
N ASP A 180 -3.85 16.68 4.62
CA ASP A 180 -4.78 16.55 5.73
C ASP A 180 -4.07 15.93 6.94
N ILE A 181 -4.39 16.40 8.15
CA ILE A 181 -3.76 15.96 9.38
C ILE A 181 -4.83 15.34 10.27
N ASP A 182 -4.67 14.05 10.56
CA ASP A 182 -5.54 13.33 11.49
C ASP A 182 -4.73 12.90 12.72
N ASP A 183 -5.33 13.04 13.90
CA ASP A 183 -4.74 12.58 15.15
C ASP A 183 -5.05 11.12 15.46
N THR A 184 -5.66 10.41 14.51
CA THR A 184 -6.09 9.02 14.61
C THR A 184 -5.50 8.14 13.51
N ILE A 185 -5.44 6.83 13.75
CA ILE A 185 -5.04 5.82 12.76
C ILE A 185 -5.83 4.53 12.96
N GLY A 186 -6.21 3.85 11.88
CA GLY A 186 -6.91 2.56 11.92
C GLY A 186 -8.26 2.60 11.22
N GLY A 187 -9.16 1.70 11.62
CA GLY A 187 -10.56 1.70 11.17
C GLY A 187 -10.97 0.53 10.28
N TYR A 188 -10.11 -0.03 9.43
CA TYR A 188 -10.51 -1.11 8.52
C TYR A 188 -10.18 -2.54 9.03
N ALA A 189 -9.04 -2.75 9.70
CA ALA A 189 -8.63 -4.03 10.25
C ALA A 189 -8.39 -3.99 11.76
N THR A 190 -8.51 -2.80 12.35
CA THR A 190 -8.27 -2.54 13.78
C THR A 190 -9.20 -1.43 14.26
N LYS A 191 -9.34 -1.31 15.59
CA LYS A 191 -9.97 -0.13 16.17
C LYS A 191 -9.12 1.10 15.91
N VAL A 192 -9.77 2.24 15.73
CA VAL A 192 -9.11 3.55 15.65
C VAL A 192 -8.29 3.78 16.92
N LYS A 193 -7.08 4.29 16.76
CA LYS A 193 -6.16 4.64 17.84
C LYS A 193 -5.80 6.12 17.75
N ASP A 194 -5.80 6.78 18.89
CA ASP A 194 -5.50 8.20 19.04
C ASP A 194 -4.03 8.48 19.36
N GLY A 195 -3.65 9.75 19.33
CA GLY A 195 -2.40 10.28 19.87
C GLY A 195 -1.17 10.06 19.01
N VAL A 196 -1.36 10.02 17.68
CA VAL A 196 -0.32 10.19 16.67
C VAL A 196 -0.88 10.96 15.52
N GLN A 197 -0.13 11.95 15.05
CA GLN A 197 -0.49 12.66 13.83
C GLN A 197 -0.17 11.81 12.62
N ALA A 198 -1.15 11.64 11.75
CA ALA A 198 -1.02 11.05 10.44
C ALA A 198 -1.25 12.12 9.37
N TYR A 199 -0.46 12.08 8.32
CA TYR A 199 -0.49 13.05 7.22
C TYR A 199 -0.91 12.34 5.95
N PHE A 200 -1.97 12.84 5.31
CA PHE A 200 -2.54 12.25 4.12
C PHE A 200 -2.68 13.31 3.02
N TRP A 201 -2.04 13.07 1.87
CA TRP A 201 -2.06 14.00 0.73
C TRP A 201 -3.20 13.66 -0.21
N MET A 202 -3.97 14.68 -0.58
CA MET A 202 -4.99 14.56 -1.60
C MET A 202 -4.34 14.73 -2.98
N HIS A 203 -4.24 13.64 -3.73
CA HIS A 203 -3.77 13.67 -5.11
C HIS A 203 -4.94 13.57 -6.06
N THR A 204 -5.02 14.44 -7.06
CA THR A 204 -6.04 14.33 -8.10
C THR A 204 -5.72 13.18 -9.07
N VAL A 205 -6.72 12.71 -9.82
CA VAL A 205 -6.48 11.78 -10.93
C VAL A 205 -5.47 12.35 -11.93
N GLY A 206 -5.53 13.68 -12.17
CA GLY A 206 -4.58 14.37 -13.02
C GLY A 206 -3.15 14.29 -12.51
N ASP A 207 -2.92 14.45 -11.21
CA ASP A 207 -1.58 14.35 -10.59
C ASP A 207 -1.00 12.95 -10.76
N ILE A 208 -1.84 11.92 -10.52
CA ILE A 208 -1.43 10.51 -10.65
C ILE A 208 -1.03 10.20 -12.11
N ILE A 209 -1.88 10.58 -13.07
CA ILE A 209 -1.62 10.35 -14.50
C ILE A 209 -0.38 11.12 -14.96
N ASN A 210 -0.27 12.40 -14.61
CA ASN A 210 0.86 13.23 -15.02
C ASN A 210 2.18 12.73 -14.44
N ALA A 211 2.20 12.30 -13.18
CA ALA A 211 3.39 11.73 -12.56
C ALA A 211 3.86 10.47 -13.32
N LEU A 212 2.94 9.58 -13.70
CA LEU A 212 3.27 8.36 -14.43
C LEU A 212 3.63 8.62 -15.91
N ALA A 213 2.99 9.59 -16.57
CA ALA A 213 3.24 9.93 -17.97
C ALA A 213 4.56 10.69 -18.19
N SER A 214 5.18 11.19 -17.12
CA SER A 214 6.44 11.96 -17.20
C SER A 214 7.69 11.08 -17.34
N PHE A 215 7.54 9.76 -17.38
CA PHE A 215 8.60 8.75 -17.45
C PHE A 215 8.22 7.63 -18.44
#